data_685ef7aa787dc795e79e22bea086a1cb
#
_entry.id   685ef7aa787dc795e79e22bea086a1cb
#
_cell.length_a   1.000
_cell.length_b   1.000
_cell.length_c   1.000
_cell.angle_alpha   90.00
_cell.angle_beta   90.00
_cell.angle_gamma   90.00
#
_symmetry.space_group_name_H-M   'P 1'
#
loop_
_entity.id
_entity.type
_entity.pdbx_description
1 polymer ?
#
loop_
_entity_poly.entity_id
_entity_poly.type
_entity_poly.pdbx_seq_one_letter_code
_entity_poly.pdbx_strand_id
1 'polypeptide(L)'
;MFDQANEFSFRLDVAGLSDPFEVLAFTGSEALSEPFSFEIDVLIEDAQLDLADLLYRSAFLCFGAAGEGVHGQLQSLVQHEHGHGSRLCRIRLGPKLGCLDLRISQRIFSGRSVPQIIDQVLREHGIVGAQRRFELHGDYPVRTFCTQYRESDLQLLQRLCAQARIHYFFEHEPDRHCLVFGDDPTQLPLAGTELYRNAPDIHSVSPGVRHWQFQETLQSALQHSRPVQSAEGRSHLAALRSGHWLRLAGHPFAECNRQWLLTRIEHSADPSLDLPYGNRLFAALQLPSSLAATAPSRLRMHSLQRAWVVTVDEPQPDSFRPVAVQFDWLYQGEGAAPSHCWLPLAPALADAPLAVLGEGVEVVVSFFEGDPDQPMISGVLQPSLAMADRTDEPPLPLPDTLVSQGLQQLLTSGAPLLLLCLIPGGGSFSHCSQAVCSCRLVTALDERGAT
;
A
#
# COMPACT_ATOMS: atom_id res chain seq x y z
N MET A 1 -45.22 20.60 22.28
CA MET A 1 -44.21 21.59 21.84
C MET A 1 -42.93 20.81 21.77
N PHE A 2 -42.69 20.17 20.62
CA PHE A 2 -41.48 19.36 20.42
C PHE A 2 -40.32 20.31 20.19
N ASP A 3 -39.26 20.12 20.94
CA ASP A 3 -38.08 20.97 20.91
C ASP A 3 -37.29 20.62 19.63
N GLN A 4 -37.41 21.44 18.60
CA GLN A 4 -36.76 21.26 17.27
C GLN A 4 -35.22 21.45 17.30
N ALA A 5 -34.63 21.61 18.50
CA ALA A 5 -33.21 21.95 18.64
C ALA A 5 -32.26 20.71 18.73
N ASN A 6 -32.77 19.48 18.62
CA ASN A 6 -31.97 18.26 18.86
C ASN A 6 -32.16 17.17 17.83
N GLU A 7 -32.62 17.48 16.62
CA GLU A 7 -32.61 16.52 15.51
C GLU A 7 -31.17 16.44 14.94
N PHE A 8 -30.53 15.33 15.18
CA PHE A 8 -29.32 14.95 14.45
C PHE A 8 -29.67 14.83 12.96
N SER A 9 -29.53 15.92 12.22
CA SER A 9 -29.68 15.86 10.77
C SER A 9 -28.33 15.50 10.15
N PHE A 10 -28.22 14.28 9.65
CA PHE A 10 -27.09 13.87 8.86
C PHE A 10 -27.25 14.41 7.45
N ARG A 11 -26.21 15.05 6.93
CA ARG A 11 -26.25 15.61 5.59
C ARG A 11 -24.93 15.41 4.87
N LEU A 12 -25.00 15.32 3.55
CA LEU A 12 -23.85 15.22 2.67
C LEU A 12 -23.80 16.47 1.78
N ASP A 13 -22.89 17.38 2.10
CA ASP A 13 -22.61 18.57 1.30
C ASP A 13 -21.67 18.20 0.15
N VAL A 14 -22.07 18.37 -1.11
CA VAL A 14 -21.27 18.03 -2.29
C VAL A 14 -20.86 19.30 -3.03
N ALA A 15 -19.57 19.42 -3.31
CA ALA A 15 -19.05 20.61 -4.00
C ALA A 15 -19.72 20.83 -5.36
N GLY A 16 -20.21 22.06 -5.57
CA GLY A 16 -20.90 22.45 -6.81
C GLY A 16 -22.40 22.15 -6.84
N LEU A 17 -22.98 21.63 -5.74
CA LEU A 17 -24.41 21.57 -5.54
C LEU A 17 -24.85 22.66 -4.54
N SER A 18 -26.05 23.21 -4.75
CA SER A 18 -26.63 24.23 -3.86
C SER A 18 -27.22 23.64 -2.59
N ASP A 19 -27.80 22.45 -2.73
CA ASP A 19 -28.53 21.79 -1.67
C ASP A 19 -27.80 20.51 -1.23
N PRO A 20 -27.66 20.27 0.09
CA PRO A 20 -27.09 19.03 0.59
C PRO A 20 -28.03 17.85 0.36
N PHE A 21 -27.47 16.66 0.22
CA PHE A 21 -28.26 15.43 0.25
C PHE A 21 -28.61 15.07 1.69
N GLU A 22 -29.88 14.70 1.91
CA GLU A 22 -30.32 14.07 3.15
C GLU A 22 -29.74 12.65 3.24
N VAL A 23 -29.11 12.36 4.38
CA VAL A 23 -28.50 11.07 4.63
C VAL A 23 -29.48 10.21 5.42
N LEU A 24 -29.87 9.07 4.84
CA LEU A 24 -30.78 8.11 5.46
C LEU A 24 -30.07 7.19 6.45
N ALA A 25 -28.85 6.80 6.12
CA ALA A 25 -28.01 6.00 7.00
C ALA A 25 -26.55 6.07 6.50
N PHE A 26 -25.61 5.81 7.37
CA PHE A 26 -24.24 5.56 6.95
C PHE A 26 -23.51 4.60 7.89
N THR A 27 -22.50 3.94 7.32
CA THR A 27 -21.46 3.23 8.07
C THR A 27 -20.11 3.74 7.60
N GLY A 28 -19.14 3.78 8.49
CA GLY A 28 -17.81 4.25 8.14
C GLY A 28 -16.72 3.64 8.99
N SER A 29 -15.51 3.66 8.48
CA SER A 29 -14.31 3.24 9.20
C SER A 29 -13.18 4.20 8.91
N GLU A 30 -12.53 4.66 9.96
CA GLU A 30 -11.25 5.36 9.92
C GLU A 30 -10.24 4.62 10.80
N ALA A 31 -9.02 4.48 10.30
CA ALA A 31 -7.95 3.86 11.05
C ALA A 31 -6.61 4.55 10.80
N LEU A 32 -5.74 4.46 11.78
CA LEU A 32 -4.38 4.98 11.68
C LEU A 32 -3.61 4.17 10.60
N SER A 33 -2.98 4.88 9.69
CA SER A 33 -2.24 4.32 8.54
C SER A 33 -3.10 3.55 7.52
N GLU A 34 -4.40 3.84 7.46
CA GLU A 34 -5.33 3.33 6.45
C GLU A 34 -6.17 4.48 5.87
N PRO A 35 -6.55 4.44 4.59
CA PRO A 35 -7.57 5.34 4.06
C PRO A 35 -8.91 5.11 4.75
N PHE A 36 -9.60 6.19 5.13
CA PHE A 36 -10.96 6.06 5.64
C PHE A 36 -11.95 5.74 4.52
N SER A 37 -13.09 5.14 4.88
CA SER A 37 -14.18 4.85 3.95
C SER A 37 -15.52 4.94 4.66
N PHE A 38 -16.45 5.69 4.07
CA PHE A 38 -17.83 5.80 4.53
C PHE A 38 -18.78 5.36 3.41
N GLU A 39 -19.70 4.47 3.70
CA GLU A 39 -20.81 4.11 2.84
C GLU A 39 -22.07 4.83 3.33
N ILE A 40 -22.65 5.66 2.47
CA ILE A 40 -23.69 6.63 2.79
C ILE A 40 -24.89 6.35 1.92
N ASP A 41 -26.04 6.09 2.52
CA ASP A 41 -27.31 5.95 1.83
C ASP A 41 -28.02 7.31 1.81
N VAL A 42 -28.26 7.84 0.60
CA VAL A 42 -28.91 9.15 0.38
C VAL A 42 -30.10 9.02 -0.53
N LEU A 43 -31.08 9.88 -0.33
CA LEU A 43 -32.21 10.08 -1.23
C LEU A 43 -31.92 11.25 -2.15
N ILE A 44 -31.96 11.02 -3.45
CA ILE A 44 -31.77 12.05 -4.47
C ILE A 44 -33.10 12.30 -5.18
N GLU A 45 -33.69 13.47 -4.95
CA GLU A 45 -34.99 13.86 -5.51
C GLU A 45 -34.86 14.44 -6.92
N ASP A 46 -33.69 14.96 -7.29
CA ASP A 46 -33.44 15.49 -8.63
C ASP A 46 -33.25 14.37 -9.65
N ALA A 47 -34.30 14.13 -10.45
CA ALA A 47 -34.26 13.13 -11.50
C ALA A 47 -33.35 13.53 -12.68
N GLN A 48 -32.99 14.81 -12.82
CA GLN A 48 -32.15 15.31 -13.92
C GLN A 48 -30.65 15.30 -13.57
N LEU A 49 -30.30 15.11 -12.30
CA LEU A 49 -28.91 15.07 -11.86
C LEU A 49 -28.21 13.85 -12.49
N ASP A 50 -27.15 14.09 -13.26
CA ASP A 50 -26.30 13.00 -13.73
C ASP A 50 -25.42 12.51 -12.58
N LEU A 51 -25.62 11.25 -12.20
CA LEU A 51 -24.89 10.63 -11.08
C LEU A 51 -23.40 10.44 -11.40
N ALA A 52 -23.03 10.31 -12.68
CA ALA A 52 -21.65 10.20 -13.11
C ALA A 52 -20.86 11.49 -12.83
N ASP A 53 -21.52 12.63 -12.92
CA ASP A 53 -20.91 13.93 -12.64
C ASP A 53 -20.58 14.13 -11.16
N LEU A 54 -21.13 13.31 -10.27
CA LEU A 54 -20.82 13.36 -8.83
C LEU A 54 -19.51 12.66 -8.49
N LEU A 55 -19.04 11.73 -9.32
CA LEU A 55 -17.82 10.98 -9.05
C LEU A 55 -16.61 11.91 -8.93
N TYR A 56 -15.80 11.63 -7.94
CA TYR A 56 -14.59 12.39 -7.57
C TYR A 56 -14.81 13.84 -7.14
N ARG A 57 -16.07 14.31 -7.01
CA ARG A 57 -16.32 15.60 -6.36
C ARG A 57 -15.99 15.52 -4.88
N SER A 58 -15.49 16.65 -4.36
CA SER A 58 -15.31 16.82 -2.92
C SER A 58 -16.65 16.87 -2.23
N ALA A 59 -16.75 16.23 -1.06
CA ALA A 59 -17.96 16.24 -0.25
C ALA A 59 -17.62 16.20 1.24
N PHE A 60 -18.52 16.73 2.05
CA PHE A 60 -18.43 16.74 3.50
C PHE A 60 -19.64 16.03 4.10
N LEU A 61 -19.39 14.91 4.79
CA LEU A 61 -20.41 14.20 5.56
C LEU A 61 -20.47 14.83 6.97
N CYS A 62 -21.55 15.54 7.26
CA CYS A 62 -21.81 16.13 8.57
C CYS A 62 -22.63 15.16 9.43
N PHE A 63 -22.15 14.85 10.64
CA PHE A 63 -22.82 13.92 11.57
C PHE A 63 -22.61 14.23 13.05
N GLY A 64 -22.28 15.44 13.39
CA GLY A 64 -22.07 15.90 14.78
C GLY A 64 -22.57 17.30 15.00
N ALA A 65 -21.99 17.98 15.97
CA ALA A 65 -22.23 19.40 16.17
C ALA A 65 -21.80 20.20 14.92
N ALA A 66 -22.19 21.46 14.83
CA ALA A 66 -21.91 22.30 13.68
C ALA A 66 -20.41 22.31 13.33
N GLY A 67 -20.06 21.79 12.17
CA GLY A 67 -18.68 21.65 11.67
C GLY A 67 -18.01 20.30 11.95
N GLU A 68 -18.64 19.39 12.68
CA GLU A 68 -18.15 18.04 12.87
C GLU A 68 -18.55 17.13 11.70
N GLY A 69 -17.63 16.37 11.21
CA GLY A 69 -17.86 15.48 10.07
C GLY A 69 -16.58 15.00 9.43
N VAL A 70 -16.69 14.45 8.23
CA VAL A 70 -15.58 13.92 7.45
C VAL A 70 -15.64 14.46 6.03
N HIS A 71 -14.56 15.13 5.62
CA HIS A 71 -14.38 15.57 4.24
C HIS A 71 -13.70 14.49 3.43
N GLY A 72 -14.18 14.24 2.20
CA GLY A 72 -13.60 13.28 1.28
C GLY A 72 -13.97 13.57 -0.16
N GLN A 73 -13.83 12.54 -1.00
CA GLN A 73 -14.29 12.52 -2.38
C GLN A 73 -15.27 11.37 -2.59
N LEU A 74 -16.24 11.54 -3.46
CA LEU A 74 -17.19 10.52 -3.84
C LEU A 74 -16.50 9.52 -4.77
N GLN A 75 -16.18 8.32 -4.28
CA GLN A 75 -15.38 7.33 -5.01
C GLN A 75 -16.20 6.33 -5.80
N SER A 76 -17.39 6.02 -5.32
CA SER A 76 -18.34 5.18 -6.03
C SER A 76 -19.78 5.57 -5.71
N LEU A 77 -20.66 5.27 -6.63
CA LEU A 77 -22.07 5.54 -6.49
C LEU A 77 -22.86 4.38 -7.10
N VAL A 78 -23.78 3.81 -6.31
CA VAL A 78 -24.65 2.73 -6.74
C VAL A 78 -26.09 3.17 -6.55
N GLN A 79 -26.86 3.19 -7.63
CA GLN A 79 -28.29 3.49 -7.58
C GLN A 79 -29.07 2.21 -7.31
N HIS A 80 -29.97 2.28 -6.35
CA HIS A 80 -30.97 1.26 -6.08
C HIS A 80 -32.34 1.69 -6.63
N GLU A 81 -33.18 0.73 -6.96
CA GLU A 81 -34.57 1.03 -7.36
C GLU A 81 -35.31 1.67 -6.19
N HIS A 82 -35.97 2.78 -6.46
CA HIS A 82 -36.85 3.45 -5.52
C HIS A 82 -38.09 3.98 -6.26
N GLY A 83 -39.18 4.20 -5.53
CA GLY A 83 -40.46 4.59 -6.12
C GLY A 83 -40.45 5.90 -6.92
N HIS A 84 -41.62 6.34 -7.36
CA HIS A 84 -41.80 7.42 -8.29
C HIS A 84 -41.17 8.75 -7.86
N GLY A 85 -40.11 9.18 -8.60
CA GLY A 85 -39.53 10.52 -8.54
C GLY A 85 -38.27 10.70 -7.71
N SER A 86 -37.90 9.76 -6.86
CA SER A 86 -36.65 9.80 -6.06
C SER A 86 -35.79 8.56 -6.31
N ARG A 87 -34.48 8.72 -6.15
CA ARG A 87 -33.48 7.67 -6.33
C ARG A 87 -32.79 7.40 -5.01
N LEU A 88 -32.82 6.17 -4.53
CA LEU A 88 -31.99 5.74 -3.41
C LEU A 88 -30.59 5.42 -3.94
N CYS A 89 -29.60 6.11 -3.43
CA CYS A 89 -28.23 5.94 -3.87
C CYS A 89 -27.32 5.61 -2.69
N ARG A 90 -26.45 4.60 -2.87
CA ARG A 90 -25.36 4.32 -1.96
C ARG A 90 -24.08 4.94 -2.50
N ILE A 91 -23.48 5.82 -1.73
CA ILE A 91 -22.30 6.58 -2.09
C ILE A 91 -21.15 6.17 -1.19
N ARG A 92 -19.97 5.92 -1.78
CA ARG A 92 -18.75 5.74 -1.00
C ARG A 92 -17.97 7.04 -0.97
N LEU A 93 -17.76 7.57 0.23
CA LEU A 93 -16.91 8.73 0.51
C LEU A 93 -15.57 8.23 1.06
N GLY A 94 -14.46 8.68 0.48
CA GLY A 94 -13.11 8.33 0.94
C GLY A 94 -12.10 9.43 0.65
N PRO A 95 -10.86 9.30 1.16
CA PRO A 95 -9.82 10.29 0.90
C PRO A 95 -9.32 10.20 -0.54
N LYS A 96 -8.80 11.29 -1.08
CA LYS A 96 -8.08 11.28 -2.36
C LYS A 96 -6.94 10.25 -2.39
N LEU A 97 -6.35 9.97 -1.22
CA LEU A 97 -5.34 8.92 -1.04
C LEU A 97 -5.82 7.54 -1.53
N GLY A 98 -7.11 7.22 -1.39
CA GLY A 98 -7.66 5.94 -1.87
C GLY A 98 -7.54 5.74 -3.38
N CYS A 99 -7.50 6.82 -4.16
CA CYS A 99 -7.32 6.75 -5.61
C CYS A 99 -5.92 6.24 -6.02
N LEU A 100 -4.95 6.26 -5.12
CA LEU A 100 -3.62 5.72 -5.36
C LEU A 100 -3.65 4.20 -5.59
N ASP A 101 -4.68 3.51 -5.10
CA ASP A 101 -4.84 2.06 -5.31
C ASP A 101 -5.25 1.70 -6.74
N LEU A 102 -5.75 2.66 -7.51
CA LEU A 102 -6.17 2.46 -8.90
C LEU A 102 -4.99 2.40 -9.87
N ARG A 103 -3.81 2.90 -9.50
CA ARG A 103 -2.62 2.91 -10.36
C ARG A 103 -1.61 1.86 -9.89
N ILE A 104 -1.48 0.78 -10.66
CA ILE A 104 -0.41 -0.22 -10.51
C ILE A 104 0.76 0.22 -11.37
N SER A 105 1.94 0.33 -10.79
CA SER A 105 3.13 0.82 -11.47
C SER A 105 4.32 -0.14 -11.31
N GLN A 106 5.28 0.00 -12.25
CA GLN A 106 6.57 -0.68 -12.17
C GLN A 106 7.64 0.38 -12.42
N ARG A 107 8.32 0.80 -11.37
CA ARG A 107 9.32 1.86 -11.44
C ARG A 107 10.35 1.75 -10.34
N ILE A 108 11.45 2.48 -10.52
CA ILE A 108 12.56 2.52 -9.58
C ILE A 108 12.74 3.95 -9.12
N PHE A 109 12.99 4.10 -7.82
CA PHE A 109 13.38 5.35 -7.21
C PHE A 109 14.83 5.21 -6.75
N SER A 110 15.73 6.00 -7.30
CA SER A 110 17.15 6.04 -6.93
C SER A 110 17.50 7.36 -6.29
N GLY A 111 18.40 7.34 -5.31
CA GLY A 111 18.91 8.57 -4.69
C GLY A 111 17.84 9.35 -3.92
N ARG A 112 16.84 8.69 -3.32
CA ARG A 112 15.74 9.34 -2.59
C ARG A 112 15.51 8.71 -1.23
N SER A 113 15.17 9.54 -0.26
CA SER A 113 14.69 9.07 1.04
C SER A 113 13.21 8.67 0.97
N VAL A 114 12.74 7.89 1.96
CA VAL A 114 11.34 7.45 2.03
C VAL A 114 10.35 8.63 1.98
N PRO A 115 10.51 9.72 2.76
CA PRO A 115 9.63 10.87 2.66
C PRO A 115 9.62 11.52 1.27
N GLN A 116 10.77 11.57 0.58
CA GLN A 116 10.86 12.12 -0.77
C GLN A 116 10.11 11.26 -1.80
N ILE A 117 10.16 9.93 -1.66
CA ILE A 117 9.41 9.01 -2.53
C ILE A 117 7.92 9.18 -2.30
N ILE A 118 7.49 9.18 -1.03
CA ILE A 118 6.08 9.39 -0.66
C ILE A 118 5.58 10.74 -1.20
N ASP A 119 6.35 11.81 -1.01
CA ASP A 119 6.01 13.14 -1.49
C ASP A 119 5.86 13.20 -3.01
N GLN A 120 6.75 12.51 -3.74
CA GLN A 120 6.66 12.40 -5.19
C GLN A 120 5.38 11.69 -5.62
N VAL A 121 5.09 10.53 -5.04
CA VAL A 121 3.87 9.75 -5.35
C VAL A 121 2.62 10.58 -5.10
N LEU A 122 2.55 11.27 -3.96
CA LEU A 122 1.41 12.14 -3.61
C LEU A 122 1.25 13.29 -4.61
N ARG A 123 2.35 13.92 -5.05
CA ARG A 123 2.31 14.99 -6.06
C ARG A 123 1.81 14.50 -7.40
N GLU A 124 2.18 13.30 -7.83
CA GLU A 124 1.72 12.69 -9.07
C GLU A 124 0.19 12.47 -9.07
N HIS A 125 -0.39 12.25 -7.91
CA HIS A 125 -1.85 12.15 -7.71
C HIS A 125 -2.51 13.50 -7.37
N GLY A 126 -1.76 14.62 -7.47
CA GLY A 126 -2.27 15.95 -7.18
C GLY A 126 -2.66 16.17 -5.72
N ILE A 127 -2.08 15.40 -4.78
CA ILE A 127 -2.18 15.65 -3.33
C ILE A 127 -1.02 16.60 -2.97
N VAL A 128 -1.30 17.89 -2.93
CA VAL A 128 -0.28 18.94 -2.83
C VAL A 128 -0.63 20.01 -1.79
N GLY A 129 0.34 20.78 -1.36
CA GLY A 129 0.14 21.93 -0.47
C GLY A 129 -0.54 21.56 0.84
N ALA A 130 -1.64 22.25 1.19
CA ALA A 130 -2.37 22.05 2.43
C ALA A 130 -3.12 20.70 2.54
N GLN A 131 -3.13 19.89 1.47
CA GLN A 131 -3.74 18.56 1.50
C GLN A 131 -2.86 17.50 2.17
N ARG A 132 -1.58 17.81 2.42
CA ARG A 132 -0.65 16.94 3.14
C ARG A 132 0.32 17.70 4.02
N ARG A 133 0.76 17.08 5.10
CA ARG A 133 1.75 17.62 6.04
C ARG A 133 2.66 16.49 6.53
N PHE A 134 3.97 16.77 6.60
CA PHE A 134 4.98 15.85 7.12
C PHE A 134 5.51 16.41 8.44
N GLU A 135 5.25 15.69 9.54
CA GLU A 135 5.72 15.97 10.89
C GLU A 135 6.71 14.86 11.28
N LEU A 136 7.85 14.85 10.59
CA LEU A 136 8.86 13.82 10.69
C LEU A 136 10.11 14.38 11.35
N HIS A 137 10.56 13.72 12.40
CA HIS A 137 11.71 14.15 13.22
C HIS A 137 12.88 13.17 13.11
N GLY A 138 12.65 11.95 12.61
CA GLY A 138 13.66 10.92 12.42
C GLY A 138 14.62 11.21 11.28
N ASP A 139 15.72 10.46 11.25
CA ASP A 139 16.66 10.46 10.12
C ASP A 139 16.20 9.44 9.07
N TYR A 140 16.08 9.89 7.84
CA TYR A 140 15.63 9.09 6.71
C TYR A 140 16.76 9.03 5.66
N PRO A 141 17.61 8.01 5.74
CA PRO A 141 18.73 7.90 4.80
C PRO A 141 18.23 7.76 3.36
N VAL A 142 19.02 8.33 2.47
CA VAL A 142 18.80 8.21 1.02
C VAL A 142 19.01 6.76 0.62
N ARG A 143 18.04 6.18 -0.09
CA ARG A 143 18.11 4.82 -0.65
C ARG A 143 18.79 4.89 -2.02
N THR A 144 19.75 4.04 -2.25
CA THR A 144 20.37 3.87 -3.56
C THR A 144 19.39 3.25 -4.55
N PHE A 145 18.47 2.41 -4.03
CA PHE A 145 17.51 1.67 -4.83
C PHE A 145 16.23 1.43 -4.03
N CYS A 146 15.09 1.73 -4.62
CA CYS A 146 13.77 1.38 -4.09
C CYS A 146 12.85 1.07 -5.27
N THR A 147 12.31 -0.14 -5.29
CA THR A 147 11.51 -0.65 -6.40
C THR A 147 10.03 -0.65 -6.05
N GLN A 148 9.23 -0.15 -6.97
CA GLN A 148 7.82 -0.46 -7.06
C GLN A 148 7.64 -1.55 -8.11
N TYR A 149 7.13 -2.71 -7.72
CA TYR A 149 6.96 -3.83 -8.65
C TYR A 149 5.60 -4.50 -8.44
N ARG A 150 4.71 -4.38 -9.43
CA ARG A 150 3.36 -4.96 -9.43
C ARG A 150 2.55 -4.65 -8.16
N GLU A 151 2.79 -3.50 -7.58
CA GLU A 151 2.03 -2.97 -6.46
C GLU A 151 1.38 -1.64 -6.85
N SER A 152 0.25 -1.32 -6.23
CA SER A 152 -0.37 -0.02 -6.42
C SER A 152 0.45 1.08 -5.73
N ASP A 153 0.22 2.33 -6.12
CA ASP A 153 0.89 3.46 -5.46
C ASP A 153 0.52 3.55 -3.97
N LEU A 154 -0.69 3.14 -3.60
CA LEU A 154 -1.11 3.05 -2.21
C LEU A 154 -0.35 1.96 -1.45
N GLN A 155 -0.21 0.78 -2.04
CA GLN A 155 0.55 -0.32 -1.46
C GLN A 155 2.02 0.04 -1.28
N LEU A 156 2.63 0.70 -2.27
CA LEU A 156 3.99 1.24 -2.15
C LEU A 156 4.09 2.21 -0.97
N LEU A 157 3.19 3.20 -0.89
CA LEU A 157 3.18 4.18 0.19
C LEU A 157 3.06 3.51 1.55
N GLN A 158 2.11 2.61 1.73
CA GLN A 158 1.89 1.88 2.99
C GLN A 158 3.10 1.03 3.37
N ARG A 159 3.71 0.34 2.40
CA ARG A 159 4.92 -0.44 2.60
C ARG A 159 6.10 0.43 3.05
N LEU A 160 6.31 1.57 2.39
CA LEU A 160 7.38 2.50 2.75
C LEU A 160 7.16 3.13 4.13
N CYS A 161 5.94 3.52 4.44
CA CYS A 161 5.55 4.02 5.76
C CYS A 161 5.84 2.99 6.85
N ALA A 162 5.43 1.73 6.66
CA ALA A 162 5.66 0.65 7.61
C ALA A 162 7.16 0.37 7.83
N GLN A 163 7.96 0.34 6.75
CA GLN A 163 9.41 0.15 6.80
C GLN A 163 10.12 1.28 7.55
N ALA A 164 9.67 2.52 7.36
CA ALA A 164 10.27 3.70 7.96
C ALA A 164 9.63 4.08 9.32
N ARG A 165 8.67 3.29 9.81
CA ARG A 165 7.88 3.57 11.03
C ARG A 165 7.16 4.90 10.99
N ILE A 166 6.73 5.33 9.81
CA ILE A 166 5.89 6.49 9.60
C ILE A 166 4.44 6.03 9.72
N HIS A 167 3.65 6.72 10.52
CA HIS A 167 2.21 6.56 10.57
C HIS A 167 1.55 7.75 9.87
N TYR A 168 0.28 7.60 9.47
CA TYR A 168 -0.48 8.71 8.94
C TYR A 168 -1.93 8.67 9.43
N PHE A 169 -2.56 9.83 9.47
CA PHE A 169 -3.95 10.03 9.83
C PHE A 169 -4.52 11.22 9.05
N PHE A 170 -5.82 11.47 9.21
CA PHE A 170 -6.51 12.54 8.51
C PHE A 170 -7.05 13.57 9.50
N GLU A 171 -6.83 14.84 9.20
CA GLU A 171 -7.52 15.96 9.81
C GLU A 171 -8.60 16.45 8.84
N HIS A 172 -9.80 16.71 9.34
CA HIS A 172 -10.94 17.10 8.53
C HIS A 172 -11.39 18.52 8.86
N GLU A 173 -11.61 19.29 7.82
CA GLU A 173 -12.29 20.58 7.83
C GLU A 173 -13.47 20.50 6.85
N PRO A 174 -14.49 21.38 6.93
CA PRO A 174 -15.64 21.28 6.04
C PRO A 174 -15.33 21.34 4.53
N ASP A 175 -14.27 22.03 4.14
CA ASP A 175 -13.88 22.28 2.75
C ASP A 175 -12.70 21.42 2.28
N ARG A 176 -12.02 20.73 3.20
CA ARG A 176 -10.83 19.94 2.89
C ARG A 176 -10.51 18.89 3.96
N HIS A 177 -9.64 17.96 3.59
CA HIS A 177 -8.93 17.14 4.57
C HIS A 177 -7.41 17.24 4.35
N CYS A 178 -6.66 17.09 5.42
CA CYS A 178 -5.20 17.05 5.40
C CYS A 178 -4.71 15.66 5.80
N LEU A 179 -3.86 15.05 4.97
CA LEU A 179 -3.16 13.83 5.26
C LEU A 179 -1.88 14.16 6.02
N VAL A 180 -1.80 13.75 7.28
CA VAL A 180 -0.67 14.05 8.17
C VAL A 180 0.18 12.82 8.36
N PHE A 181 1.48 12.93 8.07
CA PHE A 181 2.47 11.89 8.31
C PHE A 181 3.29 12.23 9.54
N GLY A 182 3.46 11.27 10.45
CA GLY A 182 4.25 11.42 11.67
C GLY A 182 5.10 10.17 11.95
N ASP A 183 6.14 10.33 12.74
CA ASP A 183 7.03 9.24 13.18
C ASP A 183 7.14 9.16 14.71
N ASP A 184 6.59 10.12 15.42
CA ASP A 184 6.51 10.15 16.89
C ASP A 184 5.06 10.08 17.37
N PRO A 185 4.63 8.94 17.94
CA PRO A 185 3.26 8.80 18.45
C PRO A 185 2.91 9.78 19.57
N THR A 186 3.88 10.35 20.26
CA THR A 186 3.65 11.30 21.35
C THR A 186 3.16 12.66 20.85
N GLN A 187 3.38 12.95 19.57
CA GLN A 187 2.96 14.18 18.91
C GLN A 187 1.54 14.09 18.34
N LEU A 188 0.93 12.91 18.37
CA LEU A 188 -0.45 12.74 17.92
C LEU A 188 -1.40 13.60 18.76
N PRO A 189 -2.42 14.19 18.14
CA PRO A 189 -3.33 15.12 18.82
C PRO A 189 -4.12 14.46 19.95
N LEU A 190 -4.52 15.25 20.93
CA LEU A 190 -5.35 14.82 22.06
C LEU A 190 -6.82 15.10 21.73
N ALA A 191 -7.66 14.07 21.67
CA ALA A 191 -9.11 14.20 21.51
C ALA A 191 -9.83 14.78 22.75
N GLY A 192 -9.15 14.76 23.91
CA GLY A 192 -9.71 15.24 25.15
C GLY A 192 -9.75 14.19 26.25
N THR A 193 -10.51 14.52 27.31
CA THR A 193 -10.78 13.59 28.41
C THR A 193 -12.26 13.26 28.41
N GLU A 194 -12.57 11.97 28.26
CA GLU A 194 -13.94 11.48 28.21
C GLU A 194 -14.26 10.64 29.43
N LEU A 195 -15.49 10.74 29.88
CA LEU A 195 -15.96 10.00 31.03
C LEU A 195 -16.53 8.64 30.60
N TYR A 196 -16.10 7.60 31.31
CA TYR A 196 -16.78 6.32 31.23
C TYR A 196 -18.18 6.43 31.89
N ARG A 197 -19.17 5.96 31.17
CA ARG A 197 -20.56 5.92 31.64
C ARG A 197 -20.99 4.47 31.81
N ASN A 198 -21.09 4.03 33.05
CA ASN A 198 -21.68 2.72 33.34
C ASN A 198 -23.18 2.81 33.07
N ALA A 199 -23.69 2.06 32.09
CA ALA A 199 -25.08 2.13 31.71
C ALA A 199 -25.95 1.11 32.46
N PRO A 200 -26.78 1.54 33.40
CA PRO A 200 -28.08 0.95 33.49
C PRO A 200 -29.20 1.84 32.97
N ASP A 201 -28.95 3.13 32.76
CA ASP A 201 -30.01 4.04 32.31
C ASP A 201 -30.03 4.15 30.78
N ILE A 202 -30.91 3.36 30.16
CA ILE A 202 -31.22 3.39 28.73
C ILE A 202 -31.71 4.79 28.30
N HIS A 203 -32.14 5.64 29.22
CA HIS A 203 -32.68 6.97 28.96
C HIS A 203 -31.72 8.12 29.24
N SER A 204 -30.53 7.92 29.79
CA SER A 204 -29.56 9.01 29.95
C SER A 204 -28.76 9.22 28.69
N VAL A 205 -29.15 10.19 27.90
CA VAL A 205 -28.51 10.65 26.64
C VAL A 205 -27.19 11.40 26.92
N SER A 206 -26.60 11.27 28.10
CA SER A 206 -25.34 11.95 28.42
C SER A 206 -24.20 11.39 27.54
N PRO A 207 -23.47 12.23 26.80
CA PRO A 207 -22.35 11.81 25.97
C PRO A 207 -21.25 11.18 26.82
N GLY A 208 -20.55 10.22 26.27
CA GLY A 208 -19.44 9.54 26.96
C GLY A 208 -19.12 8.18 26.33
N VAL A 209 -18.06 7.56 26.86
CA VAL A 209 -17.60 6.24 26.45
C VAL A 209 -18.32 5.17 27.27
N ARG A 210 -18.78 4.14 26.60
CA ARG A 210 -19.49 2.99 27.21
C ARG A 210 -18.83 1.68 26.80
N HIS A 211 -19.10 0.63 27.55
CA HIS A 211 -18.63 -0.75 27.23
C HIS A 211 -17.13 -0.86 26.96
N TRP A 212 -16.31 -0.16 27.73
CA TRP A 212 -14.87 -0.20 27.58
C TRP A 212 -14.33 -1.53 28.11
N GLN A 213 -13.70 -2.32 27.22
CA GLN A 213 -13.11 -3.62 27.54
C GLN A 213 -11.61 -3.58 27.27
N PHE A 214 -10.82 -3.82 28.30
CA PHE A 214 -9.38 -3.91 28.22
C PHE A 214 -8.97 -5.34 27.90
N GLN A 215 -8.01 -5.49 27.01
CA GLN A 215 -7.43 -6.78 26.62
C GLN A 215 -5.91 -6.69 26.67
N GLU A 216 -5.29 -7.72 27.23
CA GLU A 216 -3.85 -7.90 27.16
C GLU A 216 -3.54 -9.18 26.40
N THR A 217 -2.84 -9.06 25.29
CA THR A 217 -2.47 -10.19 24.43
C THR A 217 -0.96 -10.27 24.30
N LEU A 218 -0.42 -11.49 24.34
CA LEU A 218 0.98 -11.71 24.04
C LEU A 218 1.18 -11.80 22.53
N GLN A 219 1.85 -10.80 21.98
CA GLN A 219 2.26 -10.84 20.59
C GLN A 219 3.63 -11.52 20.48
N SER A 220 3.66 -12.64 19.77
CA SER A 220 4.90 -13.37 19.50
C SER A 220 5.73 -12.57 18.49
N ALA A 221 6.88 -12.08 18.91
CA ALA A 221 7.92 -11.56 18.04
C ALA A 221 9.10 -12.54 18.02
N LEU A 222 9.88 -12.54 16.95
CA LEU A 222 10.97 -13.49 16.69
C LEU A 222 12.00 -13.66 17.83
N GLN A 223 12.06 -12.75 18.79
CA GLN A 223 13.02 -12.80 19.90
C GLN A 223 12.41 -12.56 21.29
N HIS A 224 11.27 -11.89 21.42
CA HIS A 224 10.65 -11.60 22.70
C HIS A 224 9.15 -11.41 22.53
N SER A 225 8.36 -12.15 23.33
CA SER A 225 6.91 -11.87 23.45
C SER A 225 6.73 -10.59 24.26
N ARG A 226 6.06 -9.60 23.68
CA ARG A 226 5.67 -8.37 24.39
C ARG A 226 4.17 -8.36 24.62
N PRO A 227 3.70 -7.98 25.80
CA PRO A 227 2.29 -7.77 26.01
C PRO A 227 1.83 -6.55 25.17
N VAL A 228 0.82 -6.76 24.37
CA VAL A 228 0.12 -5.69 23.66
C VAL A 228 -1.16 -5.41 24.44
N GLN A 229 -1.28 -4.18 24.92
CA GLN A 229 -2.43 -3.72 25.66
C GLN A 229 -3.33 -2.94 24.72
N SER A 230 -4.52 -3.48 24.49
CA SER A 230 -5.54 -2.90 23.64
C SER A 230 -6.88 -2.78 24.38
N ALA A 231 -7.75 -1.97 23.89
CA ALA A 231 -9.08 -1.82 24.42
C ALA A 231 -10.10 -1.61 23.28
N GLU A 232 -11.31 -2.03 23.54
CA GLU A 232 -12.47 -1.81 22.70
C GLU A 232 -13.55 -1.11 23.51
N GLY A 233 -14.21 -0.14 22.91
CA GLY A 233 -15.27 0.59 23.54
C GLY A 233 -16.36 1.03 22.56
N ARG A 234 -17.42 1.61 23.09
CA ARG A 234 -18.50 2.23 22.31
C ARG A 234 -18.75 3.63 22.81
N SER A 235 -19.06 4.55 21.93
CA SER A 235 -19.46 5.89 22.31
C SER A 235 -20.49 6.48 21.33
N HIS A 236 -20.99 7.67 21.64
CA HIS A 236 -21.84 8.49 20.76
C HIS A 236 -21.16 9.84 20.46
N LEU A 237 -19.84 9.90 20.64
CA LEU A 237 -19.07 11.13 20.47
C LEU A 237 -18.63 11.22 19.00
N ALA A 238 -19.31 12.07 18.23
CA ALA A 238 -19.04 12.25 16.81
C ALA A 238 -17.68 12.92 16.52
N ALA A 239 -17.12 13.62 17.51
CA ALA A 239 -15.84 14.33 17.39
C ALA A 239 -14.61 13.41 17.46
N LEU A 240 -14.75 12.16 17.90
CA LEU A 240 -13.61 11.25 18.01
C LEU A 240 -13.09 10.85 16.62
N ARG A 241 -11.76 10.83 16.47
CA ARG A 241 -11.05 10.49 15.24
C ARG A 241 -9.94 9.49 15.50
N SER A 242 -9.66 8.64 14.53
CA SER A 242 -8.48 7.75 14.58
C SER A 242 -7.19 8.57 14.57
N GLY A 243 -6.12 8.03 15.17
CA GLY A 243 -4.86 8.75 15.29
C GLY A 243 -4.83 9.80 16.40
N HIS A 244 -5.82 9.83 17.29
CA HIS A 244 -5.87 10.77 18.42
C HIS A 244 -5.72 10.02 19.75
N TRP A 245 -5.10 10.68 20.71
CA TRP A 245 -5.08 10.22 22.10
C TRP A 245 -6.37 10.58 22.81
N LEU A 246 -7.01 9.59 23.43
CA LEU A 246 -8.19 9.74 24.27
C LEU A 246 -7.80 9.45 25.73
N ARG A 247 -8.06 10.36 26.63
CA ARG A 247 -7.95 10.11 28.07
C ARG A 247 -9.29 9.62 28.60
N LEU A 248 -9.34 8.36 29.04
CA LEU A 248 -10.52 7.80 29.69
C LEU A 248 -10.44 8.03 31.21
N ALA A 249 -11.56 8.45 31.83
CA ALA A 249 -11.69 8.67 33.25
C ALA A 249 -13.01 8.12 33.78
N GLY A 250 -13.06 7.82 35.09
CA GLY A 250 -14.29 7.34 35.76
C GLY A 250 -14.64 5.89 35.54
N HIS A 251 -13.75 5.09 34.93
CA HIS A 251 -13.93 3.66 34.82
C HIS A 251 -13.70 2.95 36.17
N PRO A 252 -14.49 1.92 36.55
CA PRO A 252 -14.33 1.20 37.80
C PRO A 252 -12.94 0.56 37.98
N PHE A 253 -12.33 0.11 36.89
CA PHE A 253 -10.98 -0.47 36.90
C PHE A 253 -9.95 0.60 36.61
N ALA A 254 -8.96 0.75 37.50
CA ALA A 254 -7.94 1.79 37.43
C ALA A 254 -7.07 1.71 36.17
N GLU A 255 -6.81 0.52 35.69
CA GLU A 255 -6.03 0.23 34.47
C GLU A 255 -6.68 0.76 33.19
N CYS A 256 -8.00 1.00 33.20
CA CYS A 256 -8.71 1.61 32.08
C CYS A 256 -8.62 3.14 32.08
N ASN A 257 -8.42 3.78 33.26
CA ASN A 257 -8.34 5.22 33.43
C ASN A 257 -6.97 5.75 33.00
N ARG A 258 -6.68 5.63 31.71
CA ARG A 258 -5.39 5.98 31.09
C ARG A 258 -5.61 6.77 29.81
N GLN A 259 -4.51 7.15 29.20
CA GLN A 259 -4.48 7.71 27.86
C GLN A 259 -4.35 6.58 26.84
N TRP A 260 -5.28 6.53 25.88
CA TRP A 260 -5.42 5.50 24.87
C TRP A 260 -5.30 6.11 23.50
N LEU A 261 -4.48 5.52 22.63
CA LEU A 261 -4.43 5.90 21.23
C LEU A 261 -5.58 5.22 20.49
N LEU A 262 -6.47 6.01 19.90
CA LEU A 262 -7.53 5.50 19.02
C LEU A 262 -6.92 5.03 17.70
N THR A 263 -6.83 3.74 17.50
CA THR A 263 -6.21 3.14 16.32
C THR A 263 -7.18 2.94 15.18
N ARG A 264 -8.48 2.69 15.51
CA ARG A 264 -9.58 2.57 14.56
C ARG A 264 -10.87 3.02 15.21
N ILE A 265 -11.74 3.61 14.39
CA ILE A 265 -13.12 3.94 14.76
C ILE A 265 -14.05 3.44 13.67
N GLU A 266 -15.08 2.71 14.06
CA GLU A 266 -16.17 2.30 13.19
C GLU A 266 -17.39 3.12 13.54
N HIS A 267 -17.93 3.84 12.57
CA HIS A 267 -19.10 4.72 12.72
C HIS A 267 -20.34 4.03 12.18
N SER A 268 -21.47 4.28 12.81
CA SER A 268 -22.78 3.84 12.34
C SER A 268 -23.82 4.90 12.69
N ALA A 269 -24.64 5.27 11.73
CA ALA A 269 -25.70 6.22 11.91
C ALA A 269 -26.98 5.76 11.17
N ASP A 270 -28.10 5.87 11.87
CA ASP A 270 -29.42 5.62 11.35
C ASP A 270 -30.41 6.52 12.11
N PRO A 271 -30.98 7.57 11.47
CA PRO A 271 -31.91 8.50 12.10
C PRO A 271 -33.18 7.85 12.64
N SER A 272 -33.53 6.65 12.19
CA SER A 272 -34.72 5.91 12.65
C SER A 272 -34.57 5.28 14.03
N LEU A 273 -33.34 5.23 14.56
CA LEU A 273 -33.04 4.63 15.86
C LEU A 273 -33.16 5.67 17.00
N ASP A 274 -33.46 5.20 18.21
CA ASP A 274 -33.50 6.02 19.42
C ASP A 274 -32.15 6.74 19.69
N LEU A 275 -31.05 6.13 19.28
CA LEU A 275 -29.70 6.71 19.27
C LEU A 275 -29.22 6.75 17.83
N PRO A 276 -29.44 7.87 17.13
CA PRO A 276 -29.18 7.96 15.70
C PRO A 276 -27.72 7.76 15.29
N TYR A 277 -26.78 8.02 16.18
CA TYR A 277 -25.35 7.89 15.92
C TYR A 277 -24.65 7.11 17.02
N GLY A 278 -23.72 6.24 16.62
CA GLY A 278 -22.84 5.53 17.52
C GLY A 278 -21.53 5.15 16.84
N ASN A 279 -20.52 4.93 17.65
CA ASN A 279 -19.24 4.43 17.15
C ASN A 279 -18.66 3.34 18.06
N ARG A 280 -17.85 2.49 17.44
CA ARG A 280 -17.05 1.46 18.09
C ARG A 280 -15.58 1.91 18.04
N LEU A 281 -14.94 1.95 19.18
CA LEU A 281 -13.59 2.44 19.36
C LEU A 281 -12.63 1.28 19.55
N PHE A 282 -11.53 1.29 18.83
CA PHE A 282 -10.40 0.39 19.03
C PHE A 282 -9.20 1.22 19.43
N ALA A 283 -8.59 0.86 20.55
CA ALA A 283 -7.54 1.65 21.13
C ALA A 283 -6.36 0.79 21.61
N ALA A 284 -5.20 1.42 21.70
CA ALA A 284 -3.98 0.79 22.23
C ALA A 284 -3.24 1.77 23.15
N LEU A 285 -2.47 1.23 24.10
CA LEU A 285 -1.61 2.06 24.95
C LEU A 285 -0.33 2.52 24.26
N GLN A 286 0.07 1.81 23.23
CA GLN A 286 1.25 2.13 22.42
C GLN A 286 0.90 1.95 20.96
N LEU A 287 1.62 2.62 20.08
CA LEU A 287 1.49 2.39 18.65
C LEU A 287 1.76 0.90 18.37
N PRO A 288 0.76 0.17 17.85
CA PRO A 288 0.94 -1.25 17.64
C PRO A 288 2.08 -1.49 16.64
N SER A 289 3.00 -2.39 16.98
CA SER A 289 3.98 -2.89 16.00
C SER A 289 3.30 -3.55 14.80
N SER A 290 2.03 -3.93 14.96
CA SER A 290 1.16 -4.50 13.94
C SER A 290 0.62 -3.49 12.92
N LEU A 291 0.80 -2.18 13.09
CA LEU A 291 0.60 -1.26 11.97
C LEU A 291 1.58 -1.58 10.82
N ALA A 292 2.75 -2.16 11.16
CA ALA A 292 3.61 -2.79 10.17
C ALA A 292 3.08 -4.14 9.64
N ALA A 293 2.15 -4.78 10.35
CA ALA A 293 1.58 -6.08 9.95
C ALA A 293 0.36 -5.95 9.03
N THR A 294 -0.28 -4.79 8.98
CA THR A 294 -1.28 -4.43 7.96
C THR A 294 -0.64 -3.98 6.65
N ALA A 295 0.69 -3.72 6.66
CA ALA A 295 1.40 -3.52 5.42
C ALA A 295 1.24 -4.76 4.53
N PRO A 296 0.95 -4.57 3.23
CA PRO A 296 0.84 -5.68 2.30
C PRO A 296 2.10 -6.54 2.40
N SER A 297 1.92 -7.86 2.32
CA SER A 297 3.03 -8.81 2.40
C SER A 297 4.13 -8.35 1.46
N ARG A 298 5.37 -8.29 1.97
CA ARG A 298 6.52 -7.84 1.19
C ARG A 298 6.58 -8.62 -0.12
N LEU A 299 6.39 -7.92 -1.24
CA LEU A 299 6.53 -8.51 -2.56
C LEU A 299 7.93 -9.07 -2.70
N ARG A 300 8.02 -10.34 -3.09
CA ARG A 300 9.29 -11.00 -3.34
C ARG A 300 9.47 -11.23 -4.83
N MET A 301 10.62 -10.80 -5.34
CA MET A 301 11.05 -11.07 -6.71
C MET A 301 11.93 -12.31 -6.71
N HIS A 302 11.31 -13.47 -6.90
CA HIS A 302 12.04 -14.75 -6.99
C HIS A 302 12.54 -15.04 -8.41
N SER A 303 12.05 -14.30 -9.40
CA SER A 303 12.46 -14.43 -10.79
C SER A 303 13.72 -13.62 -11.07
N LEU A 304 14.60 -14.17 -11.91
CA LEU A 304 15.68 -13.40 -12.52
C LEU A 304 15.08 -12.37 -13.48
N GLN A 305 15.69 -11.19 -13.53
CA GLN A 305 15.26 -10.13 -14.42
C GLN A 305 16.35 -9.87 -15.46
N ARG A 306 15.93 -9.39 -16.60
CA ARG A 306 16.78 -9.04 -17.72
C ARG A 306 17.00 -7.54 -17.73
N ALA A 307 18.24 -7.12 -17.98
CA ALA A 307 18.59 -5.73 -18.12
C ALA A 307 19.72 -5.57 -19.17
N TRP A 308 19.90 -4.36 -19.66
CA TRP A 308 20.99 -4.01 -20.56
C TRP A 308 21.93 -3.01 -19.88
N VAL A 309 23.23 -3.19 -20.10
CA VAL A 309 24.22 -2.22 -19.70
C VAL A 309 24.06 -0.98 -20.58
N VAL A 310 24.04 0.19 -19.96
CA VAL A 310 23.93 1.50 -20.63
C VAL A 310 25.08 2.39 -20.22
N THR A 311 25.49 3.24 -21.15
CA THR A 311 26.46 4.31 -20.86
C THR A 311 25.70 5.56 -20.48
N VAL A 312 26.09 6.19 -19.37
CA VAL A 312 25.46 7.40 -18.85
C VAL A 312 26.53 8.45 -18.54
N ASP A 313 26.22 9.71 -18.80
CA ASP A 313 27.12 10.86 -18.55
C ASP A 313 27.07 11.32 -17.08
N GLU A 314 26.71 10.44 -16.16
CA GLU A 314 26.66 10.72 -14.73
C GLU A 314 27.88 10.12 -14.02
N PRO A 315 28.39 10.77 -12.96
CA PRO A 315 29.48 10.20 -12.18
C PRO A 315 29.03 8.87 -11.56
N GLN A 316 29.87 7.84 -11.74
CA GLN A 316 29.65 6.55 -11.12
C GLN A 316 29.61 6.69 -9.59
N PRO A 317 28.60 6.13 -8.91
CA PRO A 317 28.59 6.13 -7.45
C PRO A 317 29.80 5.44 -6.84
N ASP A 318 30.30 5.93 -5.72
CA ASP A 318 31.52 5.45 -5.05
C ASP A 318 31.45 4.03 -4.47
N SER A 319 30.40 3.25 -4.76
CA SER A 319 30.19 1.93 -4.18
C SER A 319 30.56 0.82 -5.18
N PHE A 320 31.50 -0.06 -4.78
CA PHE A 320 31.78 -1.40 -5.33
C PHE A 320 31.53 -1.61 -6.85
N ARG A 321 32.08 -0.76 -7.71
CA ARG A 321 31.97 -0.85 -9.18
C ARG A 321 30.52 -1.07 -9.66
N PRO A 322 29.57 -0.19 -9.35
CA PRO A 322 28.22 -0.34 -9.85
C PRO A 322 28.20 -0.16 -11.36
N VAL A 323 27.34 -0.92 -12.03
CA VAL A 323 27.14 -0.84 -13.48
C VAL A 323 25.80 -0.20 -13.76
N ALA A 324 25.76 0.78 -14.66
CA ALA A 324 24.51 1.39 -15.10
C ALA A 324 23.76 0.41 -16.00
N VAL A 325 22.54 0.05 -15.65
CA VAL A 325 21.69 -0.86 -16.41
C VAL A 325 20.29 -0.30 -16.58
N GLN A 326 19.64 -0.76 -17.63
CA GLN A 326 18.23 -0.49 -17.90
C GLN A 326 17.48 -1.81 -17.88
N PHE A 327 16.44 -1.93 -17.04
CA PHE A 327 15.57 -3.09 -17.00
C PHE A 327 14.60 -3.14 -18.17
N ASP A 328 14.28 -4.35 -18.65
CA ASP A 328 13.34 -4.59 -19.74
C ASP A 328 11.94 -4.00 -19.44
N TRP A 329 11.45 -4.20 -18.23
CA TRP A 329 10.13 -3.71 -17.81
C TRP A 329 10.07 -2.20 -17.56
N LEU A 330 11.21 -1.50 -17.37
CA LEU A 330 11.26 -0.03 -17.30
C LEU A 330 11.13 0.62 -18.67
N TYR A 331 11.48 -0.08 -19.74
CA TYR A 331 11.39 0.44 -21.09
C TYR A 331 9.96 0.58 -21.60
N GLN A 332 9.02 -0.16 -21.01
CA GLN A 332 7.60 -0.14 -21.39
C GLN A 332 6.80 1.01 -20.75
N GLY A 333 7.40 1.73 -19.83
CA GLY A 333 6.76 2.84 -19.10
C GLY A 333 7.20 4.19 -19.63
N GLU A 334 6.34 4.85 -20.33
CA GLU A 334 6.19 6.30 -20.53
C GLU A 334 7.39 7.18 -20.12
N GLY A 335 8.02 7.73 -21.13
CA GLY A 335 9.09 8.67 -21.19
C GLY A 335 9.38 9.58 -20.02
N ALA A 336 10.62 9.98 -19.93
CA ALA A 336 11.20 11.12 -19.21
C ALA A 336 11.75 10.92 -17.80
N ALA A 337 11.67 9.77 -17.16
CA ALA A 337 12.56 9.50 -16.03
C ALA A 337 13.87 8.88 -16.54
N PRO A 338 15.03 9.12 -15.91
CA PRO A 338 16.24 8.39 -16.26
C PRO A 338 15.93 6.91 -16.13
N SER A 339 15.95 6.21 -17.26
CA SER A 339 15.55 4.81 -17.37
C SER A 339 16.64 3.85 -16.90
N HIS A 340 17.75 4.36 -16.37
CA HIS A 340 18.85 3.57 -15.86
C HIS A 340 18.88 3.54 -14.33
N CYS A 341 19.53 2.53 -13.80
CA CYS A 341 19.87 2.42 -12.40
C CYS A 341 21.25 1.79 -12.22
N TRP A 342 21.92 2.14 -11.13
CA TRP A 342 23.24 1.61 -10.79
C TRP A 342 23.09 0.35 -9.94
N LEU A 343 23.59 -0.79 -10.44
CA LEU A 343 23.54 -2.06 -9.75
C LEU A 343 24.93 -2.58 -9.39
N PRO A 344 25.09 -3.18 -8.19
CA PRO A 344 26.31 -3.87 -7.82
C PRO A 344 26.48 -5.18 -8.60
N LEU A 345 27.71 -5.60 -8.77
CA LEU A 345 28.04 -6.94 -9.28
C LEU A 345 27.96 -7.96 -8.15
N ALA A 346 27.43 -9.15 -8.45
CA ALA A 346 27.55 -10.29 -7.55
C ALA A 346 29.04 -10.63 -7.35
N PRO A 347 29.43 -11.19 -6.19
CA PRO A 347 30.84 -11.53 -5.91
C PRO A 347 31.51 -12.40 -7.00
N ALA A 348 30.76 -13.29 -7.64
CA ALA A 348 31.25 -14.11 -8.73
C ALA A 348 31.65 -13.33 -9.99
N LEU A 349 31.15 -12.10 -10.15
CA LEU A 349 31.44 -11.21 -11.27
C LEU A 349 32.36 -10.04 -10.89
N ALA A 350 32.77 -9.93 -9.63
CA ALA A 350 33.56 -8.79 -9.13
C ALA A 350 34.91 -8.65 -9.87
N ASP A 351 35.51 -9.77 -10.27
CA ASP A 351 36.77 -9.82 -11.00
C ASP A 351 36.62 -9.86 -12.53
N ALA A 352 35.37 -9.81 -13.04
CA ALA A 352 35.11 -9.81 -14.47
C ALA A 352 35.73 -8.57 -15.14
N PRO A 353 36.43 -8.72 -16.29
CA PRO A 353 36.93 -7.58 -17.04
C PRO A 353 35.75 -6.65 -17.43
N LEU A 354 35.94 -5.35 -17.27
CA LEU A 354 34.94 -4.34 -17.67
C LEU A 354 34.55 -4.44 -19.16
N ALA A 355 35.46 -4.96 -20.00
CA ALA A 355 35.17 -5.22 -21.41
C ALA A 355 34.02 -6.21 -21.65
N VAL A 356 33.69 -7.05 -20.67
CA VAL A 356 32.56 -8.01 -20.73
C VAL A 356 31.24 -7.33 -20.41
N LEU A 357 31.28 -6.17 -19.78
CA LEU A 357 30.12 -5.37 -19.34
C LEU A 357 30.02 -4.06 -20.16
N GLY A 358 30.35 -4.12 -21.44
CA GLY A 358 30.22 -2.99 -22.35
C GLY A 358 28.76 -2.58 -22.61
N GLU A 359 28.58 -1.41 -23.20
CA GLU A 359 27.26 -0.90 -23.60
C GLU A 359 26.50 -1.90 -24.46
N GLY A 360 25.19 -2.06 -24.21
CA GLY A 360 24.31 -2.96 -24.93
C GLY A 360 24.41 -4.43 -24.52
N VAL A 361 25.33 -4.79 -23.60
CA VAL A 361 25.41 -6.17 -23.09
C VAL A 361 24.21 -6.49 -22.24
N GLU A 362 23.59 -7.64 -22.52
CA GLU A 362 22.50 -8.16 -21.70
C GLU A 362 23.02 -8.80 -20.41
N VAL A 363 22.43 -8.44 -19.29
CA VAL A 363 22.77 -8.97 -17.99
C VAL A 363 21.56 -9.59 -17.29
N VAL A 364 21.85 -10.53 -16.41
CA VAL A 364 20.88 -11.17 -15.54
C VAL A 364 20.97 -10.52 -14.17
N VAL A 365 19.85 -10.02 -13.68
CA VAL A 365 19.74 -9.42 -12.35
C VAL A 365 18.98 -10.37 -11.44
N SER A 366 19.58 -10.68 -10.30
CA SER A 366 18.95 -11.40 -9.19
C SER A 366 18.71 -10.46 -8.02
N PHE A 367 17.84 -10.88 -7.10
CA PHE A 367 17.45 -10.08 -5.92
C PHE A 367 17.81 -10.86 -4.65
N PHE A 368 18.59 -10.24 -3.78
CA PHE A 368 19.05 -10.89 -2.55
C PHE A 368 17.82 -11.29 -1.69
N GLU A 369 17.69 -12.57 -1.40
CA GLU A 369 16.53 -13.16 -0.70
C GLU A 369 15.16 -12.80 -1.34
N GLY A 370 15.15 -12.45 -2.62
CA GLY A 370 13.95 -11.97 -3.31
C GLY A 370 13.51 -10.55 -2.93
N ASP A 371 14.35 -9.78 -2.26
CA ASP A 371 14.07 -8.39 -1.93
C ASP A 371 14.19 -7.49 -3.17
N PRO A 372 13.08 -6.91 -3.66
CA PRO A 372 13.12 -6.05 -4.85
C PRO A 372 14.01 -4.81 -4.70
N ASP A 373 14.33 -4.42 -3.47
CA ASP A 373 15.21 -3.27 -3.19
C ASP A 373 16.69 -3.65 -3.10
N GLN A 374 17.04 -4.92 -3.28
CA GLN A 374 18.42 -5.42 -3.25
C GLN A 374 18.78 -6.20 -4.53
N PRO A 375 18.77 -5.53 -5.68
CA PRO A 375 19.19 -6.13 -6.96
C PRO A 375 20.70 -6.26 -7.04
N MET A 376 21.18 -7.29 -7.76
CA MET A 376 22.57 -7.43 -8.15
C MET A 376 22.68 -8.10 -9.52
N ILE A 377 23.69 -7.71 -10.29
CA ILE A 377 24.01 -8.39 -11.55
C ILE A 377 24.67 -9.72 -11.21
N SER A 378 24.00 -10.81 -11.53
CA SER A 378 24.43 -12.17 -11.21
C SER A 378 24.93 -12.97 -12.42
N GLY A 379 24.75 -12.45 -13.64
CA GLY A 379 25.20 -13.10 -14.86
C GLY A 379 25.25 -12.16 -16.05
N VAL A 380 25.96 -12.58 -17.09
CA VAL A 380 26.01 -11.91 -18.39
C VAL A 380 25.41 -12.86 -19.41
N LEU A 381 24.40 -12.40 -20.14
CA LEU A 381 23.88 -13.12 -21.28
C LEU A 381 24.79 -12.74 -22.45
N GLN A 382 25.71 -13.63 -22.82
CA GLN A 382 26.52 -13.37 -24.01
C GLN A 382 25.57 -13.28 -25.21
N PRO A 383 25.60 -12.17 -25.99
CA PRO A 383 25.06 -12.20 -27.31
C PRO A 383 25.78 -13.35 -28.00
N SER A 384 25.03 -14.27 -28.59
CA SER A 384 25.66 -15.24 -29.51
C SER A 384 26.47 -14.42 -30.50
N LEU A 385 27.78 -14.42 -30.34
CA LEU A 385 28.73 -13.95 -31.35
C LEU A 385 28.72 -14.90 -32.55
N ALA A 386 27.53 -15.28 -32.95
CA ALA A 386 27.28 -15.98 -34.17
C ALA A 386 26.96 -14.90 -35.21
N MET A 387 27.88 -14.78 -36.13
CA MET A 387 27.77 -14.15 -37.44
C MET A 387 28.30 -12.70 -37.62
N ALA A 388 29.53 -12.47 -37.15
CA ALA A 388 30.40 -11.62 -37.94
C ALA A 388 31.76 -12.33 -38.04
N ASP A 389 32.15 -12.70 -39.25
CA ASP A 389 33.39 -13.37 -39.65
C ASP A 389 33.57 -14.82 -39.16
N ARG A 390 32.82 -15.74 -39.77
CA ARG A 390 33.31 -17.07 -40.02
C ARG A 390 33.53 -17.24 -41.53
N THR A 391 34.77 -17.07 -41.93
CA THR A 391 35.35 -17.76 -43.05
C THR A 391 35.02 -19.25 -42.95
N ASP A 392 34.62 -19.82 -44.06
CA ASP A 392 34.17 -21.18 -44.31
C ASP A 392 35.04 -22.27 -43.64
N GLU A 393 34.77 -22.62 -42.39
CA GLU A 393 35.16 -23.91 -41.82
C GLU A 393 33.90 -24.58 -41.24
N PRO A 394 33.61 -25.82 -41.63
CA PRO A 394 32.44 -26.52 -41.11
C PRO A 394 32.60 -26.78 -39.60
N PRO A 395 31.58 -26.56 -38.77
CA PRO A 395 31.68 -26.81 -37.35
C PRO A 395 31.90 -28.29 -37.07
N LEU A 396 32.96 -28.58 -36.30
CA LEU A 396 33.17 -29.89 -35.74
C LEU A 396 31.98 -30.26 -34.86
N PRO A 397 31.34 -31.43 -35.02
CA PRO A 397 30.26 -31.85 -34.17
C PRO A 397 30.78 -32.04 -32.75
N LEU A 398 30.25 -31.22 -31.79
CA LEU A 398 30.44 -31.47 -30.38
C LEU A 398 29.83 -32.83 -30.03
N PRO A 399 30.57 -33.75 -29.40
CA PRO A 399 30.02 -35.03 -29.05
C PRO A 399 28.95 -34.88 -27.99
N ASP A 400 27.73 -35.34 -28.27
CA ASP A 400 26.55 -35.35 -27.38
C ASP A 400 26.81 -36.00 -26.01
N THR A 401 27.89 -36.75 -25.89
CA THR A 401 28.31 -37.42 -24.65
C THR A 401 28.85 -36.49 -23.57
N LEU A 402 29.46 -35.35 -23.91
CA LEU A 402 30.01 -34.43 -22.91
C LEU A 402 28.93 -33.60 -22.24
N VAL A 403 27.88 -33.21 -22.96
CA VAL A 403 26.74 -32.47 -22.41
C VAL A 403 25.93 -33.36 -21.46
N SER A 404 25.74 -34.64 -21.84
CA SER A 404 25.03 -35.62 -21.02
C SER A 404 25.79 -36.00 -19.74
N GLN A 405 27.11 -36.11 -19.81
CA GLN A 405 27.96 -36.42 -18.64
C GLN A 405 28.04 -35.24 -17.66
N GLY A 406 28.15 -33.99 -18.15
CA GLY A 406 28.16 -32.81 -17.35
C GLY A 406 26.81 -32.59 -16.62
N LEU A 407 25.71 -32.86 -17.28
CA LEU A 407 24.35 -32.77 -16.67
C LEU A 407 24.14 -33.87 -15.64
N GLN A 408 24.60 -35.10 -15.87
CA GLN A 408 24.55 -36.20 -14.91
C GLN A 408 25.42 -35.93 -13.67
N GLN A 409 26.61 -35.36 -13.84
CA GLN A 409 27.47 -34.97 -12.71
C GLN A 409 26.83 -33.85 -11.87
N LEU A 410 26.17 -32.84 -12.50
CA LEU A 410 25.46 -31.82 -11.82
C LEU A 410 24.25 -32.37 -11.04
N LEU A 411 23.49 -33.26 -11.61
CA LEU A 411 22.34 -33.92 -10.98
C LEU A 411 22.72 -34.80 -9.78
N THR A 412 23.93 -35.39 -9.78
CA THR A 412 24.43 -36.24 -8.69
C THR A 412 25.18 -35.48 -7.60
N SER A 413 25.60 -34.25 -7.84
CA SER A 413 26.41 -33.46 -6.90
C SER A 413 25.66 -32.88 -5.69
N GLY A 414 24.34 -32.96 -5.66
CA GLY A 414 23.54 -32.39 -4.54
C GLY A 414 23.62 -30.87 -4.42
N ALA A 415 24.29 -30.18 -5.34
CA ALA A 415 24.31 -28.72 -5.39
C ALA A 415 22.99 -28.18 -5.95
N PRO A 416 22.53 -26.99 -5.52
CA PRO A 416 21.33 -26.37 -6.09
C PRO A 416 21.55 -26.10 -7.57
N LEU A 417 20.71 -26.73 -8.39
CA LEU A 417 20.79 -26.64 -9.84
C LEU A 417 19.93 -25.50 -10.35
N LEU A 418 20.55 -24.55 -11.01
CA LEU A 418 19.84 -23.51 -11.76
C LEU A 418 19.68 -24.00 -13.21
N LEU A 419 18.49 -24.47 -13.57
CA LEU A 419 18.19 -24.90 -14.95
C LEU A 419 17.73 -23.68 -15.76
N LEU A 420 18.55 -23.25 -16.70
CA LEU A 420 18.25 -22.16 -17.63
C LEU A 420 17.57 -22.75 -18.88
N CYS A 421 16.24 -22.59 -18.98
CA CYS A 421 15.51 -22.94 -20.20
C CYS A 421 15.33 -21.67 -21.04
N LEU A 422 16.08 -21.56 -22.12
CA LEU A 422 15.93 -20.53 -23.15
C LEU A 422 14.89 -20.99 -24.16
N ILE A 423 13.69 -20.40 -24.10
CA ILE A 423 12.68 -20.57 -25.16
C ILE A 423 12.69 -19.29 -25.99
N PRO A 424 12.71 -19.36 -27.32
CA PRO A 424 12.56 -18.17 -28.17
C PRO A 424 11.21 -17.49 -27.89
N GLY A 425 11.25 -16.25 -27.34
CA GLY A 425 10.05 -15.49 -27.00
C GLY A 425 9.74 -15.31 -25.53
N GLY A 426 10.53 -15.83 -24.62
CA GLY A 426 10.40 -15.60 -23.18
C GLY A 426 10.97 -16.76 -22.35
N GLY A 427 11.89 -16.47 -21.47
CA GLY A 427 12.46 -17.45 -20.55
C GLY A 427 11.69 -17.48 -19.23
N SER A 428 11.33 -18.70 -18.78
CA SER A 428 10.91 -18.90 -17.40
C SER A 428 12.00 -19.64 -16.63
N PHE A 429 12.21 -19.22 -15.38
CA PHE A 429 13.19 -19.83 -14.49
C PHE A 429 12.48 -20.48 -13.32
N SER A 430 12.89 -21.69 -12.96
CA SER A 430 12.43 -22.36 -11.74
C SER A 430 13.60 -22.79 -10.88
N HIS A 431 13.51 -22.52 -9.59
CA HIS A 431 14.46 -22.99 -8.58
C HIS A 431 13.90 -24.26 -7.95
N CYS A 432 14.62 -25.36 -8.03
CA CYS A 432 14.27 -26.61 -7.38
C CYS A 432 15.16 -26.82 -6.16
N SER A 433 14.61 -26.67 -4.95
CA SER A 433 15.23 -27.17 -3.73
C SER A 433 14.87 -28.65 -3.56
N GLN A 434 15.78 -29.46 -3.09
CA GLN A 434 15.66 -30.91 -2.90
C GLN A 434 14.35 -31.34 -2.24
N ALA A 435 13.34 -31.64 -3.03
CA ALA A 435 12.25 -32.57 -2.69
C ALA A 435 11.58 -32.95 -3.99
N VAL A 436 11.91 -34.16 -4.42
CA VAL A 436 11.18 -34.97 -5.43
C VAL A 436 10.32 -34.17 -6.40
N CYS A 437 10.92 -33.74 -7.49
CA CYS A 437 10.17 -33.23 -8.63
C CYS A 437 10.40 -34.14 -9.82
N SER A 438 9.39 -34.97 -10.17
CA SER A 438 9.34 -35.65 -11.44
C SER A 438 8.98 -34.63 -12.53
N CYS A 439 9.97 -34.06 -13.18
CA CYS A 439 9.74 -33.23 -14.37
C CYS A 439 9.40 -34.15 -15.53
N ARG A 440 8.15 -34.15 -15.99
CA ARG A 440 7.82 -34.61 -17.34
C ARG A 440 8.26 -33.55 -18.33
N LEU A 441 9.24 -33.87 -19.15
CA LEU A 441 9.52 -33.14 -20.38
C LEU A 441 8.32 -33.32 -21.31
N VAL A 442 7.52 -32.26 -21.50
CA VAL A 442 6.55 -32.22 -22.61
C VAL A 442 7.26 -31.61 -23.79
N THR A 443 7.80 -32.48 -24.67
CA THR A 443 8.16 -32.10 -26.02
C THR A 443 6.86 -31.92 -26.80
N ALA A 444 6.49 -30.68 -27.10
CA ALA A 444 5.49 -30.41 -28.13
C ALA A 444 6.13 -30.69 -29.49
N LEU A 445 5.92 -31.88 -29.99
CA LEU A 445 6.12 -32.20 -31.38
C LEU A 445 4.88 -31.81 -32.16
N ASP A 446 5.14 -31.00 -33.14
CA ASP A 446 4.38 -30.57 -34.30
C ASP A 446 3.37 -31.63 -34.81
N GLU A 447 2.09 -31.34 -34.75
CA GLU A 447 1.10 -32.00 -35.60
C GLU A 447 0.55 -30.98 -36.61
N ARG A 448 1.30 -30.83 -37.69
CA ARG A 448 0.71 -30.47 -38.97
C ARG A 448 0.76 -31.70 -39.84
N GLY A 449 -0.39 -32.19 -40.20
CA GLY A 449 -0.48 -33.06 -41.38
C GLY A 449 -1.62 -34.04 -41.31
N ALA A 450 -2.54 -33.83 -42.21
CA ALA A 450 -3.36 -34.76 -42.96
C ALA A 450 -4.78 -35.08 -42.47
N THR A 451 -5.62 -34.61 -43.32
CA THR A 451 -6.98 -34.90 -43.80
C THR A 451 -8.13 -34.25 -43.05
#